data_06b1a91e34da1a25b06cb1e0c59a1f9a
#
_entry.id   06b1a91e34da1a25b06cb1e0c59a1f9a
#
_cell.length_a   1.000
_cell.length_b   1.000
_cell.length_c   1.000
_cell.angle_alpha   90.00
_cell.angle_beta   90.00
_cell.angle_gamma   90.00
#
_symmetry.space_group_name_H-M   'P 1'
#
loop_
_entity.id
_entity.type
_entity.pdbx_description
1 polymer ?
#
loop_
_entity_poly.entity_id
_entity_poly.type
_entity_poly.pdbx_seq_one_letter_code
_entity_poly.pdbx_strand_id
1 'polypeptide(L)'
;SIGGSYRRINHLPVGDPYWLGGQGMVAKLGFYESHRKGAHAESVALAWLLCEGYFVFTNFAGRGPVDLVAIDSGTPNVILVDAKAAIYIGLTRRRPRLSEIQKRLGVRLPTVDLDKGVCEFEETEFAEEDAQPSSDGYLEY
;
A
#
# COMPACT_ATOMS: atom_id res chain seq x y z
N SER A 1 10.36 10.42 -18.87
CA SER A 1 9.42 9.82 -17.97
C SER A 1 10.10 9.30 -16.71
N ILE A 2 9.33 9.15 -15.70
CA ILE A 2 9.78 8.72 -14.38
C ILE A 2 10.37 7.31 -14.44
N GLY A 3 9.82 6.45 -15.25
CA GLY A 3 10.32 5.10 -15.41
C GLY A 3 11.75 5.01 -15.93
N GLY A 4 12.17 5.98 -16.71
CA GLY A 4 13.55 6.04 -17.20
C GLY A 4 14.57 6.32 -16.11
N SER A 5 14.18 7.06 -15.08
CA SER A 5 15.05 7.36 -13.97
C SER A 5 15.37 6.14 -13.13
N TYR A 6 14.38 5.31 -12.88
CA TYR A 6 14.58 4.09 -12.12
C TYR A 6 15.50 3.12 -12.83
N ARG A 7 15.43 3.04 -14.14
CA ARG A 7 16.33 2.20 -14.91
C ARG A 7 17.78 2.64 -14.78
N ARG A 8 18.02 3.93 -14.71
CA ARG A 8 19.37 4.44 -14.60
C ARG A 8 20.04 4.09 -13.29
N ILE A 9 19.29 4.03 -12.23
CA ILE A 9 19.82 3.61 -10.95
C ILE A 9 20.34 2.19 -11.02
N ASN A 10 19.71 1.38 -11.84
CA ASN A 10 20.13 0.00 -12.01
C ASN A 10 21.44 -0.16 -12.79
N HIS A 11 21.92 0.91 -13.39
CA HIS A 11 23.20 0.87 -14.12
C HIS A 11 24.40 1.24 -13.28
N LEU A 12 24.21 1.62 -12.05
CA LEU A 12 25.33 1.71 -11.15
C LEU A 12 25.97 0.34 -11.07
N PRO A 13 27.30 0.27 -10.93
CA PRO A 13 28.00 -1.00 -10.85
C PRO A 13 27.65 -1.70 -9.56
N VAL A 14 26.45 -2.13 -9.50
CA VAL A 14 25.80 -2.51 -8.26
C VAL A 14 26.19 -3.92 -7.86
N GLY A 15 26.61 -4.71 -8.82
CA GLY A 15 27.00 -6.06 -8.54
C GLY A 15 28.12 -6.17 -7.54
N ASP A 16 28.96 -5.17 -7.52
CA ASP A 16 30.18 -5.23 -6.77
C ASP A 16 29.98 -5.11 -5.27
N PRO A 17 29.17 -4.18 -4.79
CA PRO A 17 28.98 -4.05 -3.34
C PRO A 17 28.34 -5.26 -2.70
N TYR A 18 27.60 -6.02 -3.44
CA TYR A 18 26.93 -7.17 -2.88
C TYR A 18 27.88 -8.27 -2.43
N TRP A 19 28.99 -8.38 -3.10
CA TRP A 19 29.95 -9.41 -2.83
C TRP A 19 30.88 -9.05 -1.70
N LEU A 20 31.06 -7.78 -1.49
CA LEU A 20 32.03 -7.28 -0.54
C LEU A 20 31.51 -7.30 0.89
N GLY A 21 30.22 -7.26 1.05
CA GLY A 21 29.63 -7.10 2.35
C GLY A 21 29.34 -8.37 3.12
N GLY A 22 29.48 -9.50 2.50
CA GLY A 22 29.05 -10.74 3.10
C GLY A 22 27.53 -10.81 3.33
N GLN A 23 27.12 -11.83 4.04
CA GLN A 23 25.70 -12.11 4.22
C GLN A 23 24.96 -11.02 5.01
N GLY A 24 25.61 -10.43 5.99
CA GLY A 24 25.00 -9.38 6.80
C GLY A 24 24.66 -8.14 6.01
N MET A 25 25.51 -7.76 5.06
CA MET A 25 25.26 -6.60 4.22
C MET A 25 24.14 -6.88 3.21
N VAL A 26 24.11 -8.07 2.63
CA VAL A 26 23.03 -8.45 1.72
C VAL A 26 21.68 -8.41 2.44
N ALA A 27 21.62 -8.89 3.67
CA ALA A 27 20.40 -8.83 4.46
C ALA A 27 19.95 -7.40 4.74
N LYS A 28 20.88 -6.50 5.05
CA LYS A 28 20.57 -5.08 5.25
C LYS A 28 20.06 -4.42 3.98
N LEU A 29 20.66 -4.71 2.86
CA LEU A 29 20.21 -4.16 1.57
C LEU A 29 18.81 -4.65 1.23
N GLY A 30 18.53 -5.92 1.49
CA GLY A 30 17.19 -6.48 1.29
C GLY A 30 16.13 -5.80 2.17
N PHE A 31 16.48 -5.49 3.41
CA PHE A 31 15.61 -4.77 4.32
C PHE A 31 15.29 -3.36 3.80
N TYR A 32 16.31 -2.60 3.42
CA TYR A 32 16.10 -1.26 2.87
C TYR A 32 15.32 -1.28 1.56
N GLU A 33 15.55 -2.26 0.74
CA GLU A 33 14.82 -2.40 -0.51
C GLU A 33 13.34 -2.68 -0.27
N SER A 34 13.01 -3.53 0.69
CA SER A 34 11.63 -3.80 1.08
C SER A 34 10.94 -2.54 1.60
N HIS A 35 11.63 -1.78 2.42
CA HIS A 35 11.15 -0.51 2.92
C HIS A 35 10.88 0.49 1.80
N ARG A 36 11.81 0.60 0.88
CA ARG A 36 11.69 1.50 -0.25
C ARG A 36 10.53 1.12 -1.16
N LYS A 37 10.36 -0.18 -1.37
CA LYS A 37 9.23 -0.71 -2.15
C LYS A 37 7.89 -0.40 -1.49
N GLY A 38 7.81 -0.56 -0.19
CA GLY A 38 6.62 -0.20 0.58
C GLY A 38 6.30 1.28 0.50
N ALA A 39 7.31 2.13 0.67
CA ALA A 39 7.16 3.58 0.56
C ALA A 39 6.74 3.99 -0.86
N HIS A 40 7.26 3.32 -1.87
CA HIS A 40 6.88 3.56 -3.25
C HIS A 40 5.41 3.21 -3.47
N ALA A 41 4.95 2.06 -2.99
CA ALA A 41 3.55 1.67 -3.11
C ALA A 41 2.63 2.68 -2.43
N GLU A 42 2.99 3.15 -1.26
CA GLU A 42 2.26 4.16 -0.53
C GLU A 42 2.20 5.48 -1.29
N SER A 43 3.32 5.89 -1.89
CA SER A 43 3.39 7.11 -2.70
C SER A 43 2.52 7.03 -3.95
N VAL A 44 2.49 5.88 -4.60
CA VAL A 44 1.63 5.67 -5.77
C VAL A 44 0.16 5.72 -5.37
N ALA A 45 -0.20 5.08 -4.27
CA ALA A 45 -1.57 5.14 -3.76
C ALA A 45 -1.98 6.56 -3.40
N LEU A 46 -1.10 7.31 -2.76
CA LEU A 46 -1.31 8.71 -2.42
C LEU A 46 -1.58 9.54 -3.68
N ALA A 47 -0.72 9.44 -4.68
CA ALA A 47 -0.86 10.18 -5.92
C ALA A 47 -2.14 9.82 -6.65
N TRP A 48 -2.46 8.54 -6.70
CA TRP A 48 -3.68 8.06 -7.33
C TRP A 48 -4.93 8.61 -6.64
N LEU A 49 -4.98 8.56 -5.33
CA LEU A 49 -6.11 9.09 -4.56
C LEU A 49 -6.30 10.59 -4.77
N LEU A 50 -5.20 11.33 -4.82
CA LEU A 50 -5.28 12.76 -5.12
C LEU A 50 -5.84 13.01 -6.53
N CYS A 51 -5.44 12.22 -7.50
CA CYS A 51 -5.98 12.32 -8.86
C CYS A 51 -7.47 11.98 -8.92
N GLU A 52 -7.93 11.09 -8.05
CA GLU A 52 -9.35 10.73 -7.97
C GLU A 52 -10.19 11.76 -7.22
N GLY A 53 -9.57 12.78 -6.67
CA GLY A 53 -10.30 13.86 -6.01
C GLY A 53 -10.43 13.73 -4.50
N TYR A 54 -9.63 12.88 -3.88
CA TYR A 54 -9.64 12.76 -2.42
C TYR A 54 -8.69 13.77 -1.78
N PHE A 55 -9.03 14.20 -0.58
CA PHE A 55 -8.07 14.78 0.35
C PHE A 55 -7.35 13.63 1.03
N VAL A 56 -6.03 13.62 1.05
CA VAL A 56 -5.27 12.48 1.56
C VAL A 56 -4.36 12.91 2.70
N PHE A 57 -4.38 12.12 3.75
CA PHE A 57 -3.57 12.33 4.94
C PHE A 57 -2.70 11.12 5.16
N THR A 58 -1.45 11.34 5.53
CA THR A 58 -0.50 10.27 5.77
C THR A 58 -0.33 10.01 7.26
N ASN A 59 0.07 8.79 7.60
CA ASN A 59 0.38 8.43 8.97
C ASN A 59 1.74 9.00 9.36
N PHE A 60 1.73 10.06 10.13
CA PHE A 60 2.96 10.73 10.58
C PHE A 60 3.84 9.81 11.41
N ALA A 61 3.25 8.99 12.27
CA ALA A 61 3.99 8.11 13.15
C ALA A 61 4.68 6.96 12.40
N GLY A 62 4.22 6.64 11.21
CA GLY A 62 4.80 5.59 10.38
C GLY A 62 4.50 4.17 10.84
N ARG A 63 3.70 4.02 11.89
CA ARG A 63 3.31 2.72 12.43
C ARG A 63 1.80 2.71 12.70
N GLY A 64 1.23 1.53 12.62
CA GLY A 64 -0.19 1.36 12.86
C GLY A 64 -0.89 0.65 11.71
N PRO A 65 -2.19 0.42 11.85
CA PRO A 65 -2.94 -0.35 10.87
C PRO A 65 -3.33 0.42 9.62
N VAL A 66 -3.08 1.73 9.58
CA VAL A 66 -3.49 2.60 8.48
C VAL A 66 -2.31 3.43 8.01
N ASP A 67 -2.05 3.40 6.72
CA ASP A 67 -0.99 4.22 6.10
C ASP A 67 -1.51 5.58 5.66
N LEU A 68 -2.70 5.59 5.06
CA LEU A 68 -3.31 6.78 4.49
C LEU A 68 -4.77 6.87 4.91
N VAL A 69 -5.23 8.09 5.05
CA VAL A 69 -6.66 8.38 5.21
C VAL A 69 -7.08 9.25 4.04
N ALA A 70 -8.08 8.82 3.30
CA ALA A 70 -8.60 9.55 2.16
C ALA A 70 -10.03 10.00 2.44
N ILE A 71 -10.31 11.26 2.22
CA ILE A 71 -11.64 11.86 2.40
C ILE A 71 -12.10 12.33 1.04
N ASP A 72 -13.27 11.88 0.62
CA ASP A 72 -13.86 12.28 -0.64
C ASP A 72 -14.18 13.78 -0.59
N SER A 73 -13.76 14.50 -1.63
CA SER A 73 -14.02 15.95 -1.70
C SER A 73 -15.48 16.31 -1.92
N GLY A 74 -16.27 15.39 -2.46
CA GLY A 74 -17.68 15.64 -2.76
C GLY A 74 -18.66 15.07 -1.74
N THR A 75 -18.20 14.18 -0.87
CA THR A 75 -19.04 13.51 0.11
C THR A 75 -18.26 13.31 1.41
N PRO A 76 -18.92 13.05 2.53
CA PRO A 76 -18.21 12.84 3.80
C PRO A 76 -17.60 11.43 3.93
N ASN A 77 -17.41 10.72 2.85
CA ASN A 77 -16.84 9.37 2.90
C ASN A 77 -15.36 9.41 3.27
N VAL A 78 -15.01 8.58 4.21
CA VAL A 78 -13.63 8.41 4.67
C VAL A 78 -13.18 6.98 4.37
N ILE A 79 -12.02 6.87 3.75
CA ILE A 79 -11.42 5.57 3.44
C ILE A 79 -10.12 5.45 4.19
N LEU A 80 -9.99 4.37 4.95
CA LEU A 80 -8.75 4.01 5.64
C LEU A 80 -7.98 3.05 4.74
N VAL A 81 -6.73 3.35 4.46
CA VAL A 81 -5.96 2.65 3.43
C VAL A 81 -4.64 2.13 3.99
N ASP A 82 -4.35 0.88 3.69
CA ASP A 82 -3.03 0.27 3.86
C ASP A 82 -2.58 -0.22 2.47
N ALA A 83 -1.75 0.54 1.81
CA ALA A 83 -1.35 0.27 0.44
C ALA A 83 -0.28 -0.83 0.38
N LYS A 84 -0.51 -1.83 -0.45
CA LYS A 84 0.41 -2.94 -0.63
C LYS A 84 0.86 -3.05 -2.08
N ALA A 85 2.16 -3.21 -2.30
CA ALA A 85 2.67 -3.49 -3.62
C ALA A 85 2.17 -4.86 -4.10
N ALA A 86 1.84 -4.95 -5.39
CA ALA A 86 1.46 -6.22 -5.99
C ALA A 86 2.61 -7.21 -5.91
N ILE A 87 2.31 -8.41 -5.45
CA ILE A 87 3.27 -9.51 -5.36
C ILE A 87 2.74 -10.67 -6.20
N TYR A 88 3.59 -11.17 -7.08
CA TYR A 88 3.26 -12.30 -7.91
C TYR A 88 4.10 -13.52 -7.52
N ILE A 89 3.45 -14.67 -7.48
CA ILE A 89 4.11 -15.97 -7.35
C ILE A 89 3.79 -16.72 -8.64
N GLY A 90 4.78 -16.78 -9.53
CA GLY A 90 4.54 -17.24 -10.90
C GLY A 90 3.58 -16.26 -11.60
N LEU A 91 2.49 -16.77 -12.12
CA LEU A 91 1.47 -15.96 -12.80
C LEU A 91 0.35 -15.51 -11.88
N THR A 92 0.37 -15.94 -10.64
CA THR A 92 -0.71 -15.67 -9.70
C THR A 92 -0.36 -14.49 -8.80
N ARG A 93 -1.27 -13.52 -8.74
CA ARG A 93 -1.14 -12.40 -7.83
C ARG A 93 -1.54 -12.82 -6.42
N ARG A 94 -0.63 -12.59 -5.49
CA ARG A 94 -0.90 -12.86 -4.09
C ARG A 94 -1.80 -11.76 -3.52
N ARG A 95 -2.85 -12.17 -2.81
CA ARG A 95 -3.73 -11.23 -2.13
C ARG A 95 -3.22 -10.97 -0.72
N PRO A 96 -3.04 -9.71 -0.34
CA PRO A 96 -2.72 -9.39 1.04
C PRO A 96 -3.92 -9.66 1.94
N ARG A 97 -3.64 -9.87 3.22
CA ARG A 97 -4.68 -10.12 4.21
C ARG A 97 -4.75 -9.00 5.23
N LEU A 98 -5.97 -8.65 5.59
CA LEU A 98 -6.21 -7.73 6.68
C LEU A 98 -5.91 -8.40 8.03
N SER A 99 -5.29 -7.66 8.92
CA SER A 99 -5.18 -8.07 10.32
C SER A 99 -6.55 -7.89 11.02
N GLU A 100 -6.70 -8.47 12.19
CA GLU A 100 -7.95 -8.35 12.93
C GLU A 100 -8.31 -6.89 13.25
N ILE A 101 -7.32 -6.09 13.63
CA ILE A 101 -7.57 -4.68 13.89
C ILE A 101 -7.96 -3.94 12.62
N GLN A 102 -7.34 -4.27 11.50
CA GLN A 102 -7.68 -3.63 10.22
C GLN A 102 -9.10 -3.98 9.78
N LYS A 103 -9.51 -5.21 9.95
CA LYS A 103 -10.90 -5.62 9.68
C LYS A 103 -11.88 -4.84 10.53
N ARG A 104 -11.59 -4.71 11.81
CA ARG A 104 -12.44 -3.98 12.74
C ARG A 104 -12.56 -2.51 12.39
N LEU A 105 -11.49 -1.92 11.92
CA LEU A 105 -11.48 -0.51 11.52
C LEU A 105 -12.02 -0.27 10.11
N GLY A 106 -12.26 -1.31 9.33
CA GLY A 106 -12.69 -1.15 7.96
C GLY A 106 -11.60 -0.67 7.02
N VAL A 107 -10.37 -1.06 7.28
CA VAL A 107 -9.22 -0.69 6.44
C VAL A 107 -9.31 -1.38 5.09
N ARG A 108 -9.01 -0.66 4.02
CA ARG A 108 -8.95 -1.15 2.66
C ARG A 108 -7.50 -1.43 2.28
N LEU A 109 -7.28 -2.55 1.62
CA LEU A 109 -5.95 -2.96 1.15
C LEU A 109 -5.91 -2.88 -0.38
N PRO A 110 -5.71 -1.70 -0.96
CA PRO A 110 -5.53 -1.65 -2.40
C PRO A 110 -4.20 -2.28 -2.79
N THR A 111 -4.19 -2.89 -3.94
CA THR A 111 -2.98 -3.41 -4.55
C THR A 111 -2.42 -2.37 -5.51
N VAL A 112 -1.15 -2.06 -5.36
CA VAL A 112 -0.48 -1.06 -6.18
C VAL A 112 0.43 -1.75 -7.19
N ASP A 113 0.17 -1.52 -8.46
CA ASP A 113 1.07 -1.92 -9.53
C ASP A 113 2.13 -0.83 -9.68
N LEU A 114 3.34 -1.14 -9.23
CA LEU A 114 4.42 -0.17 -9.22
C LEU A 114 4.91 0.19 -10.61
N ASP A 115 4.79 -0.73 -11.56
CA ASP A 115 5.22 -0.49 -12.93
C ASP A 115 4.26 0.42 -13.68
N LYS A 116 2.98 0.25 -13.44
CA LYS A 116 1.93 1.03 -14.11
C LYS A 116 1.53 2.29 -13.34
N GLY A 117 1.87 2.36 -12.06
CA GLY A 117 1.43 3.44 -11.20
C GLY A 117 -0.08 3.44 -10.94
N VAL A 118 -0.67 2.27 -10.89
CA VAL A 118 -2.11 2.11 -10.73
C VAL A 118 -2.41 1.49 -9.37
N CYS A 119 -3.48 1.96 -8.76
CA CYS A 119 -3.96 1.48 -7.47
C CYS A 119 -5.32 0.82 -7.67
N GLU A 120 -5.45 -0.44 -7.25
CA GLU A 120 -6.68 -1.20 -7.40
C GLU A 120 -7.27 -1.54 -6.04
N PHE A 121 -8.53 -1.17 -5.86
CA PHE A 121 -9.31 -1.54 -4.69
C PHE A 121 -10.22 -2.72 -5.03
N GLU A 122 -10.20 -3.72 -4.17
CA GLU A 122 -11.14 -4.84 -4.28
C GLU A 122 -12.40 -4.49 -3.50
N GLU A 123 -13.52 -4.35 -4.19
CA GLU A 123 -14.73 -3.83 -3.59
C GLU A 123 -15.70 -4.88 -3.08
N THR A 124 -15.73 -6.02 -3.72
CA THR A 124 -16.87 -6.92 -3.61
C THR A 124 -17.03 -7.62 -2.27
N GLU A 125 -15.95 -8.04 -1.66
CA GLU A 125 -16.03 -8.78 -0.40
C GLU A 125 -16.31 -7.88 0.79
N PHE A 126 -15.89 -6.65 0.70
CA PHE A 126 -16.10 -5.66 1.76
C PHE A 126 -17.53 -5.21 1.87
N ALA A 127 -18.18 -4.99 0.75
CA ALA A 127 -19.52 -4.45 0.75
C ALA A 127 -20.53 -5.42 1.37
N GLU A 128 -20.30 -6.72 1.20
CA GLU A 128 -21.18 -7.74 1.76
C GLU A 128 -21.00 -7.93 3.25
N GLU A 129 -19.77 -7.86 3.74
CA GLU A 129 -19.51 -8.00 5.16
C GLU A 129 -19.95 -6.78 5.94
N ASP A 130 -19.78 -5.61 5.41
CA ASP A 130 -20.18 -4.37 6.06
C ASP A 130 -21.69 -4.21 6.14
N ALA A 131 -22.41 -4.82 5.25
CA ALA A 131 -23.85 -4.71 5.22
C ALA A 131 -24.53 -5.50 6.34
N GLN A 132 -23.87 -6.49 6.89
CA GLN A 132 -24.54 -7.40 7.82
C GLN A 132 -24.57 -6.98 9.28
N PRO A 133 -23.47 -6.68 9.91
CA PRO A 133 -23.48 -6.57 11.36
C PRO A 133 -23.65 -5.17 11.90
N SER A 134 -23.61 -4.22 11.06
CA SER A 134 -23.35 -2.87 11.50
C SER A 134 -24.48 -2.19 12.21
N SER A 135 -25.68 -2.61 11.94
CA SER A 135 -26.80 -1.81 12.37
C SER A 135 -27.06 -1.84 13.87
N ASP A 136 -26.80 -2.96 14.49
CA ASP A 136 -27.26 -3.15 15.87
C ASP A 136 -26.31 -2.64 16.92
N GLY A 137 -25.03 -2.75 16.67
CA GLY A 137 -24.02 -2.37 17.66
C GLY A 137 -23.75 -0.88 17.75
N TYR A 138 -23.90 -0.18 16.66
CA TYR A 138 -23.56 1.24 16.61
C TYR A 138 -24.66 2.17 17.04
N LEU A 139 -25.88 1.73 16.91
CA LEU A 139 -27.03 2.55 17.24
C LEU A 139 -27.23 2.71 18.74
N GLU A 140 -26.56 1.94 19.53
CA GLU A 140 -26.65 2.00 20.98
C GLU A 140 -25.77 3.10 21.58
N TYR A 141 -24.91 3.66 20.81
CA TYR A 141 -24.14 4.80 21.28
C TYR A 141 -24.91 6.09 21.14
#